data_018cdb6d273709ebe8a9f1b40e08d7b0
#
_entry.id   018cdb6d273709ebe8a9f1b40e08d7b0
#
_cell.length_a   1.000
_cell.length_b   1.000
_cell.length_c   1.000
_cell.angle_alpha   90.00
_cell.angle_beta   90.00
_cell.angle_gamma   90.00
#
_symmetry.space_group_name_H-M   'P 1'
#
loop_
_entity.id
_entity.type
_entity.pdbx_description
1 polymer ?
#
loop_
_entity_poly.entity_id
_entity_poly.type
_entity_poly.pdbx_seq_one_letter_code
_entity_poly.pdbx_strand_id
1 'polypeptide(L)'
;MLIVREDLERIGRLTPEERFAASPNMLDWVMSLVDSGNYVGGEPLAIMGSFVSQHGIASEGPFLKDREGVSGYDIILAENLEQAIAIAKTCPMVMKGMAIREVRPVQAFISKIPEQEF
;
A
#
# COMPACT_ATOMS: atom_id res chain seq x y z
N MET A 1 -2.72 2.27 -8.36
CA MET A 1 -2.44 1.67 -7.04
C MET A 1 -1.25 2.37 -6.42
N LEU A 2 -1.37 2.74 -5.18
CA LEU A 2 -0.27 3.27 -4.38
C LEU A 2 0.25 2.14 -3.51
N ILE A 3 1.42 1.61 -3.83
CA ILE A 3 2.05 0.53 -3.08
C ILE A 3 2.94 1.15 -2.02
N VAL A 4 2.76 0.75 -0.77
CA VAL A 4 3.56 1.27 0.34
C VAL A 4 4.80 0.41 0.51
N ARG A 5 5.96 1.06 0.51
CA ARG A 5 7.24 0.41 0.81
C ARG A 5 7.83 1.03 2.07
N GLU A 6 8.16 0.19 3.01
CA GLU A 6 8.69 0.58 4.31
C GLU A 6 9.76 -0.40 4.77
N ASP A 7 10.48 -0.03 5.81
CA ASP A 7 11.37 -0.93 6.51
C ASP A 7 10.55 -1.96 7.31
N LEU A 8 10.41 -3.15 6.74
CA LEU A 8 9.62 -4.22 7.37
C LEU A 8 10.22 -4.72 8.68
N GLU A 9 11.54 -4.62 8.84
CA GLU A 9 12.20 -4.98 10.08
C GLU A 9 11.76 -4.04 11.21
N ARG A 10 11.70 -2.75 10.92
CA ARG A 10 11.20 -1.76 11.88
C ARG A 10 9.74 -2.02 12.23
N ILE A 11 8.90 -2.24 11.22
CA ILE A 11 7.46 -2.50 11.41
C ILE A 11 7.23 -3.76 12.22
N GLY A 12 8.04 -4.79 12.00
CA GLY A 12 7.92 -6.07 12.71
C GLY A 12 8.21 -5.98 14.20
N ARG A 13 8.84 -4.91 14.67
CA ARG A 13 9.08 -4.65 16.09
C ARG A 13 7.93 -3.91 16.76
N LEU A 14 6.96 -3.43 15.98
CA LEU A 14 5.84 -2.64 16.48
C LEU A 14 4.63 -3.53 16.71
N THR A 15 3.91 -3.29 17.81
CA THR A 15 2.57 -3.83 17.97
C THR A 15 1.63 -3.15 16.98
N PRO A 16 0.46 -3.73 16.67
CA PRO A 16 -0.54 -3.06 15.82
C PRO A 16 -0.90 -1.67 16.33
N GLU A 17 -1.01 -1.50 17.64
CA GLU A 17 -1.32 -0.21 18.28
C GLU A 17 -0.19 0.81 18.07
N GLU A 18 1.07 0.38 18.25
CA GLU A 18 2.23 1.22 18.01
C GLU A 18 2.35 1.62 16.53
N ARG A 19 2.08 0.68 15.63
CA ARG A 19 2.08 0.93 14.20
C ARG A 19 1.04 1.99 13.81
N PHE A 20 -0.15 1.88 14.39
CA PHE A 20 -1.21 2.87 14.19
C PHE A 20 -0.81 4.24 14.77
N ALA A 21 -0.27 4.27 15.98
CA ALA A 21 0.14 5.49 16.66
C ALA A 21 1.32 6.21 15.96
N ALA A 22 2.17 5.47 15.24
CA ALA A 22 3.28 6.05 14.50
C ALA A 22 2.85 6.89 13.30
N SER A 23 1.57 6.79 12.90
CA SER A 23 1.04 7.49 11.72
C SER A 23 -0.30 8.15 12.03
N PRO A 24 -0.33 9.12 12.98
CA PRO A 24 -1.61 9.67 13.47
C PRO A 24 -2.42 10.39 12.39
N ASN A 25 -1.78 10.91 11.36
CA ASN A 25 -2.44 11.68 10.31
C ASN A 25 -2.88 10.83 9.10
N MET A 26 -2.60 9.52 9.13
CA MET A 26 -2.94 8.66 7.99
C MET A 26 -4.45 8.52 7.81
N LEU A 27 -5.19 8.39 8.91
CA LEU A 27 -6.65 8.32 8.83
C LEU A 27 -7.24 9.60 8.25
N ASP A 28 -6.74 10.75 8.67
CA ASP A 28 -7.19 12.04 8.15
C ASP A 28 -6.90 12.16 6.65
N TRP A 29 -5.73 11.70 6.21
CA TRP A 29 -5.36 11.69 4.80
C TRP A 29 -6.31 10.81 3.98
N VAL A 30 -6.58 9.60 4.45
CA VAL A 30 -7.52 8.67 3.80
C VAL A 30 -8.91 9.30 3.73
N MET A 31 -9.39 9.88 4.84
CA MET A 31 -10.71 10.50 4.89
C MET A 31 -10.81 11.69 3.93
N SER A 32 -9.75 12.47 3.77
CA SER A 32 -9.74 13.57 2.80
C SER A 32 -9.86 13.05 1.36
N LEU A 33 -9.25 11.91 1.06
CA LEU A 33 -9.37 11.28 -0.25
C LEU A 33 -10.74 10.65 -0.48
N VAL A 34 -11.36 10.12 0.57
CA VAL A 34 -12.75 9.65 0.52
C VAL A 34 -13.67 10.82 0.20
N ASP A 35 -13.51 11.93 0.90
CA ASP A 35 -14.35 13.13 0.72
C ASP A 35 -14.19 13.72 -0.69
N SER A 36 -13.00 13.66 -1.26
CA SER A 36 -12.75 14.14 -2.64
C SER A 36 -13.17 13.15 -3.72
N GLY A 37 -13.60 11.94 -3.35
CA GLY A 37 -13.98 10.89 -4.31
C GLY A 37 -12.81 10.16 -4.94
N ASN A 38 -11.60 10.36 -4.43
CA ASN A 38 -10.39 9.73 -4.99
C ASN A 38 -10.07 8.38 -4.37
N TYR A 39 -10.65 8.02 -3.22
CA TYR A 39 -10.28 6.80 -2.52
C TYR A 39 -11.22 5.65 -2.85
N VAL A 40 -10.64 4.50 -3.25
CA VAL A 40 -11.39 3.27 -3.52
C VAL A 40 -11.27 2.30 -2.36
N GLY A 41 -10.08 2.07 -1.87
CA GLY A 41 -9.83 1.16 -0.77
C GLY A 41 -8.36 0.87 -0.62
N GLY A 42 -8.01 0.18 0.46
CA GLY A 42 -6.64 -0.22 0.73
C GLY A 42 -6.54 -0.90 2.07
N GLU A 43 -5.45 -1.63 2.27
CA GLU A 43 -5.19 -2.36 3.50
C GLU A 43 -3.70 -2.41 3.81
N PRO A 44 -3.33 -2.35 5.09
CA PRO A 44 -1.99 -2.73 5.49
C PRO A 44 -1.83 -4.24 5.34
N LEU A 45 -0.60 -4.68 5.09
CA LEU A 45 -0.29 -6.09 5.00
C LEU A 45 0.47 -6.55 6.24
N ALA A 46 0.16 -7.77 6.70
CA ALA A 46 0.99 -8.43 7.70
C ALA A 46 2.39 -8.68 7.11
N ILE A 47 3.41 -8.64 7.96
CA ILE A 47 4.77 -8.89 7.51
C ILE A 47 5.07 -10.38 7.29
N MET A 48 4.28 -11.25 7.90
CA MET A 48 4.43 -12.69 7.67
C MET A 48 3.68 -13.10 6.41
N GLY A 49 4.24 -14.04 5.71
CA GLY A 49 3.66 -14.56 4.48
C GLY A 49 4.59 -15.60 3.87
N SER A 50 4.33 -15.98 2.63
CA SER A 50 5.12 -16.96 1.91
C SER A 50 5.35 -16.54 0.47
N PHE A 51 6.53 -16.84 -0.04
CA PHE A 51 6.80 -16.79 -1.48
C PHE A 51 6.55 -18.17 -2.07
N VAL A 52 5.75 -18.22 -3.11
CA VAL A 52 5.46 -19.45 -3.84
C VAL A 52 5.98 -19.31 -5.27
N SER A 53 6.83 -20.24 -5.68
CA SER A 53 7.35 -20.31 -7.04
C SER A 53 7.32 -21.74 -7.53
N GLN A 54 7.68 -21.98 -8.79
CA GLN A 54 7.82 -23.34 -9.30
C GLN A 54 8.90 -24.15 -8.55
N HIS A 55 9.81 -23.47 -7.85
CA HIS A 55 10.89 -24.09 -7.10
C HIS A 55 10.56 -24.39 -5.64
N GLY A 56 9.35 -24.09 -5.21
CA GLY A 56 8.89 -24.36 -3.86
C GLY A 56 8.28 -23.15 -3.16
N ILE A 57 8.14 -23.29 -1.85
CA ILE A 57 7.55 -22.28 -0.98
C ILE A 57 8.63 -21.83 0.01
N ALA A 58 8.80 -20.51 0.14
CA ALA A 58 9.68 -19.91 1.13
C ALA A 58 8.83 -19.07 2.10
N SER A 59 8.79 -19.49 3.37
CA SER A 59 8.01 -18.79 4.41
C SER A 59 8.79 -17.67 5.10
N GLU A 60 10.11 -17.63 4.92
CA GLU A 60 11.00 -16.61 5.45
C GLU A 60 11.68 -15.86 4.31
N GLY A 61 10.90 -15.43 3.37
CA GLY A 61 11.40 -14.94 2.11
C GLY A 61 12.10 -13.58 2.17
N PRO A 62 12.51 -13.11 0.99
CA PRO A 62 13.17 -11.81 0.83
C PRO A 62 12.39 -10.63 1.39
N PHE A 63 11.08 -10.77 1.62
CA PHE A 63 10.29 -9.70 2.21
C PHE A 63 10.70 -9.34 3.64
N LEU A 64 11.42 -10.24 4.34
CA LEU A 64 11.98 -9.96 5.66
C LEU A 64 13.43 -9.47 5.58
N LYS A 65 14.10 -9.64 4.44
CA LYS A 65 15.51 -9.28 4.27
C LYS A 65 15.70 -7.88 3.68
N ASP A 66 14.73 -7.41 2.94
CA ASP A 66 14.80 -6.10 2.32
C ASP A 66 14.32 -5.05 3.31
N ARG A 67 15.10 -3.97 3.45
CA ARG A 67 14.71 -2.84 4.28
C ARG A 67 13.52 -2.07 3.72
N GLU A 68 13.16 -2.34 2.47
CA GLU A 68 12.02 -1.75 1.80
C GLU A 68 11.14 -2.85 1.24
N GLY A 69 10.30 -3.41 2.10
CA GLY A 69 9.29 -4.36 1.67
C GLY A 69 7.92 -3.70 1.52
N VAL A 70 7.02 -4.38 0.85
CA VAL A 70 5.65 -3.93 0.68
C VAL A 70 4.90 -4.12 1.99
N SER A 71 4.41 -3.02 2.57
CA SER A 71 3.71 -3.03 3.85
C SER A 71 2.20 -2.78 3.71
N GLY A 72 1.75 -2.45 2.51
CA GLY A 72 0.35 -2.17 2.27
C GLY A 72 0.12 -1.58 0.89
N TYR A 73 -1.13 -1.26 0.63
CA TYR A 73 -1.52 -0.63 -0.62
C TYR A 73 -2.78 0.21 -0.44
N ASP A 74 -2.94 1.18 -1.33
CA ASP A 74 -4.18 1.92 -1.49
C ASP A 74 -4.53 1.98 -2.97
N ILE A 75 -5.80 1.87 -3.27
CA ILE A 75 -6.32 2.06 -4.62
C ILE A 75 -7.03 3.39 -4.65
N ILE A 76 -6.60 4.25 -5.56
CA ILE A 76 -7.19 5.58 -5.75
C ILE A 76 -7.70 5.72 -7.18
N LEU A 77 -8.68 6.61 -7.33
CA LEU A 77 -9.14 7.09 -8.62
C LEU A 77 -8.42 8.40 -8.92
N ALA A 78 -7.79 8.48 -10.07
CA ALA A 78 -7.12 9.68 -10.54
C ALA A 78 -7.35 9.83 -12.05
N GLU A 79 -7.40 11.06 -12.52
CA GLU A 79 -7.62 11.36 -13.93
C GLU A 79 -6.43 10.96 -14.81
N ASN A 80 -5.23 10.99 -14.22
CA ASN A 80 -3.99 10.67 -14.91
C ASN A 80 -2.90 10.35 -13.90
N LEU A 81 -1.74 9.92 -14.39
CA LEU A 81 -0.61 9.58 -13.52
C LEU A 81 -0.11 10.80 -12.73
N GLU A 82 -0.13 11.98 -13.31
CA GLU A 82 0.31 13.20 -12.62
C GLU A 82 -0.54 13.51 -11.40
N GLN A 83 -1.85 13.36 -11.50
CA GLN A 83 -2.73 13.51 -10.35
C GLN A 83 -2.47 12.45 -9.30
N ALA A 84 -2.28 11.20 -9.69
CA ALA A 84 -1.96 10.12 -8.76
C ALA A 84 -0.65 10.38 -8.00
N ILE A 85 0.37 10.88 -8.69
CA ILE A 85 1.64 11.27 -8.08
C ILE A 85 1.43 12.43 -7.10
N ALA A 86 0.65 13.41 -7.47
CA ALA A 86 0.34 14.55 -6.59
C ALA A 86 -0.36 14.07 -5.31
N ILE A 87 -1.30 13.13 -5.42
CA ILE A 87 -1.97 12.54 -4.27
C ILE A 87 -0.96 11.79 -3.39
N ALA A 88 -0.10 10.97 -3.99
CA ALA A 88 0.91 10.20 -3.24
C ALA A 88 1.86 11.12 -2.45
N LYS A 89 2.21 12.28 -3.00
CA LYS A 89 3.07 13.26 -2.33
C LYS A 89 2.46 13.84 -1.05
N THR A 90 1.16 13.83 -0.93
CA THR A 90 0.47 14.35 0.26
C THR A 90 0.40 13.33 1.40
N CYS A 91 0.80 12.09 1.17
CA CYS A 91 0.81 11.07 2.20
C CYS A 91 1.72 11.47 3.37
N PRO A 92 1.22 11.52 4.61
CA PRO A 92 2.02 11.94 5.77
C PRO A 92 3.28 11.12 5.97
N MET A 93 3.25 9.82 5.71
CA MET A 93 4.41 8.94 5.84
C MET A 93 5.49 9.27 4.80
N VAL A 94 5.08 9.62 3.59
CA VAL A 94 6.01 10.06 2.54
C VAL A 94 6.64 11.40 2.90
N MET A 95 5.83 12.32 3.39
CA MET A 95 6.30 13.65 3.80
C MET A 95 7.32 13.58 4.94
N LYS A 96 7.18 12.60 5.83
CA LYS A 96 8.10 12.37 6.94
C LYS A 96 9.31 11.52 6.57
N GLY A 97 9.39 11.05 5.33
CA GLY A 97 10.46 10.16 4.87
C GLY A 97 10.43 8.76 5.47
N MET A 98 9.28 8.34 6.01
CA MET A 98 9.13 7.03 6.66
C MET A 98 8.66 5.94 5.70
N ALA A 99 8.12 6.32 4.57
CA ALA A 99 7.63 5.38 3.56
C ALA A 99 7.85 5.94 2.16
N ILE A 100 7.90 5.03 1.22
CA ILE A 100 7.87 5.34 -0.21
C ILE A 100 6.56 4.82 -0.76
N ARG A 101 5.92 5.58 -1.65
CA ARG A 101 4.76 5.14 -2.39
C ARG A 101 5.18 4.86 -3.84
N GLU A 102 5.10 3.60 -4.24
CA GLU A 102 5.23 3.24 -5.65
C GLU A 102 3.87 3.45 -6.32
N VAL A 103 3.81 4.34 -7.30
CA VAL A 103 2.56 4.69 -7.98
C VAL A 103 2.48 3.89 -9.28
N ARG A 104 1.50 2.98 -9.36
CA ARG A 104 1.33 2.10 -10.51
C ARG A 104 -0.09 2.21 -11.05
N PRO A 105 -0.27 2.58 -12.33
CA PRO A 105 -1.58 2.44 -12.96
C PRO A 105 -2.04 0.98 -12.92
N VAL A 106 -3.30 0.78 -12.55
CA VAL A 106 -3.90 -0.54 -12.62
C VAL A 106 -4.44 -0.74 -14.03
N GLN A 107 -3.96 -1.78 -14.72
CA GLN A 107 -4.52 -2.11 -16.04
C GLN A 107 -5.94 -2.64 -15.89
N ALA A 108 -6.83 -2.12 -16.70
CA ALA A 108 -8.25 -2.46 -16.67
C ALA A 108 -8.53 -3.85 -17.28
N PHE A 109 -7.69 -4.85 -16.95
CA PHE A 109 -7.84 -6.21 -17.47
C PHE A 109 -9.16 -6.83 -17.03
N ILE A 110 -9.52 -6.59 -15.76
CA ILE A 110 -10.75 -7.15 -15.16
C ILE A 110 -12.01 -6.61 -15.84
N SER A 111 -11.97 -5.40 -16.40
CA SER A 111 -13.12 -4.83 -17.10
C SER A 111 -13.49 -5.60 -18.37
N LYS A 112 -12.62 -6.50 -18.86
CA LYS A 112 -12.89 -7.38 -20.00
C LYS A 112 -13.48 -8.73 -19.61
N ILE A 113 -13.54 -9.02 -18.32
CA ILE A 113 -14.20 -10.20 -17.81
C ILE A 113 -15.70 -9.90 -17.81
N PRO A 114 -16.55 -10.76 -18.39
CA PRO A 114 -17.99 -10.56 -18.36
C PRO A 114 -18.47 -10.36 -16.92
N GLU A 115 -19.44 -9.44 -16.73
CA GLU A 115 -20.04 -9.24 -15.43
C GLU A 115 -20.59 -10.56 -14.90
N GLN A 116 -20.20 -10.86 -13.68
CA GLN A 116 -20.73 -12.02 -12.98
C GLN A 116 -21.77 -11.52 -11.99
N GLU A 117 -22.91 -12.13 -12.00
CA GLU A 117 -23.93 -11.91 -10.98
C GLU A 117 -23.47 -12.60 -9.68
N PHE A 118 -23.34 -11.82 -8.65
CA PHE A 118 -23.00 -12.31 -7.32
C PHE A 118 -24.24 -12.34 -6.44
#